data_a1c7626227670c4d82930e370857cbb1
#
_entry.id   a1c7626227670c4d82930e370857cbb1
#
_cell.length_a   1.000
_cell.length_b   1.000
_cell.length_c   1.000
_cell.angle_alpha   90.00
_cell.angle_beta   90.00
_cell.angle_gamma   90.00
#
_symmetry.space_group_name_H-M   'P 1'
#
loop_
_entity.id
_entity.type
_entity.pdbx_description
1 polymer ?
#
loop_
_entity_poly.entity_id
_entity_poly.type
_entity_poly.pdbx_seq_one_letter_code
_entity_poly.pdbx_strand_id
1 'polypeptide(L)'
;MSEVRGSNSWRDELASLVSDSGIRYAAADPIEVPTASFDSQASDFGSGELEQSESFKDQIKGFAIAWGEILVDLGRGCKDIVEQNILTKDSYIVRKLRKPCAKASEKLRYLNEFLPEDRDPAHAWPVIFFVSILALTAMNFSTEHDSLVRSVKKVQIHPPSASHVLLPDGRRLAYHELGVPAERTRFLLIAPHSFLSSRLAGIPGIKISLLEEFGIRLVTYDLPGFGESDPHPGRDLNSSALDMLYLANGIGFDDKFWVLGHSSGAMHAWASLRYIPDRVAGAAMVAPIINPYEPGMTKEERKKIWEPWVLRRKVMYFLARRFPKFLSSFYRRSFLSGKHDRIDRWLSLSLGKKDEILIEDPKFEDYMQRDVEESIRQGSIKPFMEEAVLQVSEWGFSLADLQVQKQCQQRGFLRLFRSMYSEAECVLTGFLGQIHIWQGMGDMIVPPTVTDYIARVLPGAYVHKLPNEGHFSYLYFCDECHRQIFATLFGSPQGPVEKKVATDTTQSEGNSEEI
;
A
#
# COMPACT_ATOMS: atom_id res chain seq x y z
N MET A 1 20.16 -7.39 40.22
CA MET A 1 20.31 -8.60 39.37
C MET A 1 19.58 -8.30 38.11
N SER A 2 20.31 -7.92 37.07
CA SER A 2 19.81 -7.55 35.76
C SER A 2 20.08 -8.72 34.80
N GLU A 3 19.04 -9.38 34.35
CA GLU A 3 19.15 -10.39 33.30
C GLU A 3 19.30 -9.71 31.93
N VAL A 4 20.45 -9.94 31.34
CA VAL A 4 20.77 -9.60 29.95
C VAL A 4 20.03 -10.61 29.05
N ARG A 5 19.01 -10.18 28.32
CA ARG A 5 18.39 -10.97 27.24
C ARG A 5 19.38 -11.10 26.08
N GLY A 6 19.76 -12.34 25.80
CA GLY A 6 20.63 -12.68 24.69
C GLY A 6 20.03 -12.31 23.34
N SER A 7 20.87 -11.85 22.44
CA SER A 7 20.57 -11.60 21.04
C SER A 7 20.25 -12.93 20.36
N ASN A 8 19.05 -13.07 19.80
CA ASN A 8 18.72 -14.22 18.94
C ASN A 8 19.68 -14.26 17.75
N SER A 9 20.34 -15.41 17.60
CA SER A 9 21.28 -15.66 16.51
C SER A 9 20.51 -15.69 15.17
N TRP A 10 21.10 -15.16 14.11
CA TRP A 10 20.59 -15.26 12.73
C TRP A 10 20.25 -16.71 12.32
N ARG A 11 20.81 -17.71 13.02
CA ARG A 11 20.51 -19.15 12.85
C ARG A 11 19.10 -19.52 13.32
N ASP A 12 18.61 -18.90 14.39
CA ASP A 12 17.27 -19.14 14.91
C ASP A 12 16.20 -18.49 14.01
N GLU A 13 16.55 -17.34 13.41
CA GLU A 13 15.72 -16.68 12.41
C GLU A 13 15.62 -17.50 11.12
N LEU A 14 16.72 -18.10 10.68
CA LEU A 14 16.75 -18.99 9.51
C LEU A 14 15.96 -20.30 9.77
N ALA A 15 16.07 -20.86 10.97
CA ALA A 15 15.34 -22.07 11.37
C ALA A 15 13.82 -21.81 11.38
N SER A 16 13.37 -20.62 11.83
CA SER A 16 11.95 -20.24 11.80
C SER A 16 11.41 -20.08 10.38
N LEU A 17 12.22 -19.56 9.46
CA LEU A 17 11.85 -19.41 8.05
C LEU A 17 11.74 -20.76 7.31
N VAL A 18 12.56 -21.74 7.71
CA VAL A 18 12.52 -23.11 7.13
C VAL A 18 11.32 -23.90 7.64
N SER A 19 10.95 -23.74 8.91
CA SER A 19 9.77 -24.40 9.48
C SER A 19 8.45 -23.92 8.88
N ASP A 20 8.40 -22.64 8.48
CA ASP A 20 7.19 -22.00 7.90
C ASP A 20 6.99 -22.39 6.42
N SER A 21 8.03 -22.90 5.74
CA SER A 21 7.98 -23.27 4.31
C SER A 21 7.43 -24.67 4.02
N GLY A 22 7.24 -25.50 5.04
CA GLY A 22 6.70 -26.87 4.90
C GLY A 22 7.59 -27.85 4.15
N ILE A 23 8.85 -27.51 3.86
CA ILE A 23 9.80 -28.35 3.13
C ILE A 23 10.55 -29.25 4.12
N ARG A 24 10.30 -30.57 4.07
CA ARG A 24 11.06 -31.56 4.82
C ARG A 24 12.29 -31.98 4.00
N TYR A 25 13.48 -31.71 4.50
CA TYR A 25 14.70 -32.28 3.97
C TYR A 25 14.96 -33.67 4.61
N ALA A 26 15.34 -34.66 3.80
CA ALA A 26 15.80 -35.94 4.29
C ALA A 26 17.10 -35.73 5.10
N ALA A 27 17.17 -36.37 6.25
CA ALA A 27 18.33 -36.27 7.13
C ALA A 27 19.59 -36.79 6.42
N ALA A 28 20.58 -35.91 6.29
CA ALA A 28 21.95 -36.33 5.97
C ALA A 28 22.67 -36.66 7.26
N ASP A 29 23.49 -37.74 7.22
CA ASP A 29 24.26 -38.22 8.34
C ASP A 29 25.16 -37.14 8.98
N PRO A 30 25.41 -37.19 10.29
CA PRO A 30 26.18 -36.16 10.99
C PRO A 30 27.66 -36.23 10.61
N ILE A 31 28.16 -35.10 10.08
CA ILE A 31 29.61 -34.89 9.91
C ILE A 31 30.17 -34.53 11.29
N GLU A 32 31.05 -35.38 11.82
CA GLU A 32 31.82 -35.11 13.02
C GLU A 32 32.76 -33.93 12.82
N VAL A 33 32.55 -32.87 13.60
CA VAL A 33 33.47 -31.73 13.68
C VAL A 33 34.40 -31.95 14.86
N PRO A 34 35.72 -31.91 14.69
CA PRO A 34 36.66 -32.04 15.80
C PRO A 34 36.58 -30.82 16.72
N THR A 35 36.28 -31.04 17.98
CA THR A 35 36.36 -30.03 19.03
C THR A 35 37.80 -29.80 19.43
N ALA A 36 38.39 -28.66 19.11
CA ALA A 36 39.64 -28.20 19.71
C ALA A 36 39.31 -27.37 20.97
N SER A 37 39.74 -27.92 22.10
CA SER A 37 39.74 -27.25 23.40
C SER A 37 40.81 -26.15 23.40
N PHE A 38 40.45 -24.92 23.71
CA PHE A 38 41.39 -23.83 23.98
C PHE A 38 41.60 -23.73 25.50
N ASP A 39 42.81 -24.05 25.91
CA ASP A 39 43.33 -23.77 27.24
C ASP A 39 44.00 -22.38 27.22
N SER A 40 43.70 -21.59 28.26
CA SER A 40 44.20 -20.24 28.43
C SER A 40 45.60 -20.22 29.05
N GLN A 41 46.61 -19.74 28.34
CA GLN A 41 47.80 -19.19 28.98
C GLN A 41 48.25 -17.92 28.24
N ALA A 42 48.39 -16.84 29.01
CA ALA A 42 48.97 -15.58 28.60
C ALA A 42 50.52 -15.68 28.57
N SER A 43 51.13 -15.17 27.51
CA SER A 43 52.41 -14.43 27.56
C SER A 43 52.84 -13.94 26.17
N ASP A 44 52.94 -12.65 26.09
CA ASP A 44 54.09 -11.81 25.60
C ASP A 44 54.60 -11.90 24.14
N PHE A 45 54.56 -10.74 23.53
CA PHE A 45 55.40 -10.14 22.45
C PHE A 45 55.81 -10.95 21.23
N GLY A 46 55.41 -10.45 20.04
CA GLY A 46 56.15 -10.70 18.78
C GLY A 46 55.35 -10.35 17.53
N SER A 47 55.57 -9.17 17.01
CA SER A 47 55.46 -8.69 15.62
C SER A 47 54.81 -9.60 14.56
N GLY A 48 53.72 -9.15 13.99
CA GLY A 48 53.53 -8.95 12.53
C GLY A 48 53.27 -10.17 11.69
N GLU A 49 52.02 -10.39 11.39
CA GLU A 49 51.62 -10.70 10.01
C GLU A 49 50.16 -10.18 9.82
N LEU A 50 50.07 -9.23 8.90
CA LEU A 50 48.78 -8.71 8.42
C LEU A 50 48.05 -9.83 7.71
N GLU A 51 46.98 -10.35 8.32
CA GLU A 51 45.95 -11.04 7.56
C GLU A 51 45.42 -10.07 6.49
N GLN A 52 45.77 -10.39 5.24
CA GLN A 52 45.22 -9.69 4.08
C GLN A 52 43.71 -9.91 4.08
N SER A 53 42.98 -8.85 4.47
CA SER A 53 41.56 -8.78 4.19
C SER A 53 41.37 -8.96 2.69
N GLU A 54 40.74 -10.05 2.28
CA GLU A 54 40.39 -10.29 0.89
C GLU A 54 39.78 -9.01 0.30
N SER A 55 40.35 -8.57 -0.81
CA SER A 55 39.94 -7.33 -1.44
C SER A 55 38.45 -7.43 -1.76
N PHE A 56 37.69 -6.38 -1.48
CA PHE A 56 36.26 -6.25 -1.83
C PHE A 56 35.97 -6.66 -3.29
N LYS A 57 36.97 -6.52 -4.18
CA LYS A 57 36.94 -6.99 -5.57
C LYS A 57 36.90 -8.52 -5.67
N ASP A 58 37.61 -9.23 -4.81
CA ASP A 58 37.67 -10.68 -4.84
C ASP A 58 36.37 -11.31 -4.26
N GLN A 59 35.78 -10.65 -3.26
CA GLN A 59 34.46 -11.02 -2.74
C GLN A 59 33.36 -10.79 -3.80
N ILE A 60 33.39 -9.68 -4.54
CA ILE A 60 32.47 -9.44 -5.66
C ILE A 60 32.68 -10.46 -6.77
N LYS A 61 33.92 -10.81 -7.08
CA LYS A 61 34.24 -11.79 -8.11
C LYS A 61 33.76 -13.22 -7.71
N GLY A 62 33.99 -13.60 -6.45
CA GLY A 62 33.46 -14.87 -5.90
C GLY A 62 31.93 -14.93 -5.91
N PHE A 63 31.28 -13.83 -5.52
CA PHE A 63 29.83 -13.68 -5.57
C PHE A 63 29.30 -13.75 -7.02
N ALA A 64 29.93 -13.09 -7.97
CA ALA A 64 29.53 -13.12 -9.38
C ALA A 64 29.70 -14.50 -10.00
N ILE A 65 30.73 -15.27 -9.63
CA ILE A 65 30.95 -16.64 -10.09
C ILE A 65 29.86 -17.57 -9.50
N ALA A 66 29.62 -17.51 -8.20
CA ALA A 66 28.58 -18.31 -7.54
C ALA A 66 27.17 -18.02 -8.08
N TRP A 67 26.85 -16.74 -8.33
CA TRP A 67 25.61 -16.35 -8.99
C TRP A 67 25.53 -16.83 -10.44
N GLY A 68 26.65 -16.82 -11.16
CA GLY A 68 26.76 -17.36 -12.50
C GLY A 68 26.41 -18.86 -12.55
N GLU A 69 26.92 -19.63 -11.62
CA GLU A 69 26.63 -21.07 -11.50
C GLU A 69 25.18 -21.35 -11.14
N ILE A 70 24.62 -20.64 -10.14
CA ILE A 70 23.19 -20.73 -9.77
C ILE A 70 22.27 -20.39 -10.96
N LEU A 71 22.60 -19.35 -11.72
CA LEU A 71 21.82 -18.96 -12.89
C LEU A 71 21.91 -19.98 -14.03
N VAL A 72 23.07 -20.61 -14.22
CA VAL A 72 23.25 -21.69 -15.20
C VAL A 72 22.44 -22.92 -14.81
N ASP A 73 22.46 -23.32 -13.53
CA ASP A 73 21.71 -24.49 -13.05
C ASP A 73 20.20 -24.22 -13.02
N LEU A 74 19.77 -23.03 -12.64
CA LEU A 74 18.38 -22.59 -12.75
C LEU A 74 17.94 -22.55 -14.23
N GLY A 75 18.81 -22.08 -15.12
CA GLY A 75 18.56 -22.06 -16.57
C GLY A 75 18.41 -23.48 -17.15
N ARG A 76 19.23 -24.43 -16.70
CA ARG A 76 19.12 -25.85 -17.10
C ARG A 76 17.83 -26.47 -16.59
N GLY A 77 17.51 -26.29 -15.31
CA GLY A 77 16.26 -26.80 -14.73
C GLY A 77 15.01 -26.21 -15.36
N CYS A 78 14.99 -24.90 -15.62
CA CYS A 78 13.91 -24.24 -16.35
C CYS A 78 13.80 -24.71 -17.79
N LYS A 79 14.93 -24.95 -18.46
CA LYS A 79 14.95 -25.48 -19.83
C LYS A 79 14.30 -26.87 -19.89
N ASP A 80 14.68 -27.78 -19.00
CA ASP A 80 14.14 -29.14 -18.98
C ASP A 80 12.63 -29.16 -18.67
N ILE A 81 12.16 -28.32 -17.75
CA ILE A 81 10.73 -28.19 -17.43
C ILE A 81 9.95 -27.57 -18.61
N VAL A 82 10.52 -26.58 -19.26
CA VAL A 82 9.88 -25.87 -20.39
C VAL A 82 9.87 -26.74 -21.64
N GLU A 83 10.93 -27.47 -21.93
CA GLU A 83 11.01 -28.40 -23.08
C GLU A 83 10.08 -29.61 -22.90
N GLN A 84 9.93 -30.12 -21.69
CA GLN A 84 9.10 -31.31 -21.42
C GLN A 84 7.61 -30.99 -21.30
N ASN A 85 7.22 -29.80 -20.78
CA ASN A 85 5.84 -29.51 -20.42
C ASN A 85 5.19 -28.40 -21.24
N ILE A 86 5.95 -27.47 -21.83
CA ILE A 86 5.41 -26.26 -22.47
C ILE A 86 5.78 -26.15 -23.95
N LEU A 87 6.96 -26.61 -24.36
CA LEU A 87 7.51 -26.46 -25.70
C LEU A 87 7.46 -27.75 -26.55
N THR A 88 6.48 -28.63 -26.32
CA THR A 88 6.24 -29.73 -27.24
C THR A 88 5.87 -29.16 -28.62
N LYS A 89 6.32 -29.84 -29.68
CA LYS A 89 6.13 -29.40 -31.08
C LYS A 89 4.68 -29.09 -31.46
N ASP A 90 3.73 -29.61 -30.68
CA ASP A 90 2.28 -29.47 -30.87
C ASP A 90 1.64 -28.44 -29.95
N SER A 91 2.41 -27.80 -29.06
CA SER A 91 1.91 -26.78 -28.15
C SER A 91 1.33 -25.58 -28.91
N TYR A 92 0.16 -25.12 -28.49
CA TYR A 92 -0.52 -23.93 -29.03
C TYR A 92 0.41 -22.69 -29.05
N ILE A 93 1.25 -22.55 -28.02
CA ILE A 93 2.21 -21.45 -27.87
C ILE A 93 3.28 -21.52 -28.97
N VAL A 94 3.85 -22.71 -29.23
CA VAL A 94 4.87 -22.91 -30.27
C VAL A 94 4.29 -22.66 -31.65
N ARG A 95 3.08 -23.13 -31.95
CA ARG A 95 2.41 -22.86 -33.21
C ARG A 95 2.12 -21.37 -33.45
N LYS A 96 1.73 -20.64 -32.41
CA LYS A 96 1.39 -19.21 -32.48
C LYS A 96 2.65 -18.31 -32.58
N LEU A 97 3.73 -18.67 -31.89
CA LEU A 97 4.98 -17.89 -31.87
C LEU A 97 5.95 -18.23 -33.01
N ARG A 98 5.82 -19.40 -33.64
CA ARG A 98 6.74 -19.84 -34.70
C ARG A 98 6.89 -18.85 -35.85
N LYS A 99 5.78 -18.28 -36.36
CA LYS A 99 5.81 -17.30 -37.44
C LYS A 99 6.41 -15.94 -37.06
N PRO A 100 6.02 -15.29 -35.93
CA PRO A 100 6.65 -14.03 -35.51
C PRO A 100 8.12 -14.22 -35.07
N CYS A 101 8.48 -15.33 -34.42
CA CYS A 101 9.87 -15.62 -34.09
C CYS A 101 10.75 -15.87 -35.31
N ALA A 102 10.25 -16.56 -36.34
CA ALA A 102 10.97 -16.75 -37.58
C ALA A 102 11.24 -15.41 -38.29
N LYS A 103 10.24 -14.51 -38.38
CA LYS A 103 10.42 -13.16 -38.93
C LYS A 103 11.39 -12.30 -38.14
N ALA A 104 11.37 -12.41 -36.81
CA ALA A 104 12.30 -11.69 -35.93
C ALA A 104 13.73 -12.24 -36.08
N SER A 105 13.90 -13.57 -36.13
CA SER A 105 15.17 -14.23 -36.36
C SER A 105 15.79 -13.84 -37.72
N GLU A 106 14.98 -13.76 -38.76
CA GLU A 106 15.43 -13.34 -40.10
C GLU A 106 15.90 -11.87 -40.09
N LYS A 107 15.15 -10.97 -39.48
CA LYS A 107 15.54 -9.56 -39.33
C LYS A 107 16.78 -9.34 -38.47
N LEU A 108 17.03 -10.21 -37.49
CA LEU A 108 18.14 -10.10 -36.54
C LEU A 108 19.36 -10.95 -36.99
N ARG A 109 19.28 -11.60 -38.14
CA ARG A 109 20.33 -12.50 -38.61
C ARG A 109 21.70 -11.82 -38.77
N TYR A 110 21.72 -10.54 -39.12
CA TYR A 110 22.97 -9.76 -39.20
C TYR A 110 23.68 -9.60 -37.83
N LEU A 111 22.95 -9.71 -36.72
CA LEU A 111 23.54 -9.64 -35.37
C LEU A 111 24.37 -10.90 -35.06
N ASN A 112 24.14 -12.02 -35.76
CA ASN A 112 24.91 -13.24 -35.56
C ASN A 112 26.38 -13.09 -35.94
N GLU A 113 26.69 -12.11 -36.80
CA GLU A 113 28.08 -11.79 -37.19
C GLU A 113 28.92 -11.28 -35.98
N PHE A 114 28.27 -10.81 -34.93
CA PHE A 114 28.92 -10.34 -33.69
C PHE A 114 29.10 -11.43 -32.63
N LEU A 115 28.63 -12.66 -32.91
CA LEU A 115 28.80 -13.80 -32.01
C LEU A 115 30.09 -14.56 -32.35
N PRO A 116 30.81 -15.12 -31.35
CA PRO A 116 31.90 -16.05 -31.56
C PRO A 116 31.40 -17.27 -32.39
N GLU A 117 32.23 -17.76 -33.28
CA GLU A 117 31.90 -18.85 -34.23
C GLU A 117 31.50 -20.17 -33.56
N ASP A 118 31.90 -20.36 -32.30
CA ASP A 118 31.65 -21.56 -31.49
C ASP A 118 30.37 -21.50 -30.66
N ARG A 119 29.57 -20.44 -30.77
CA ARG A 119 28.32 -20.26 -30.00
C ARG A 119 27.08 -20.32 -30.86
N ASP A 120 26.13 -21.20 -30.46
CA ASP A 120 24.82 -21.27 -31.07
C ASP A 120 24.02 -19.97 -30.82
N PRO A 121 23.62 -19.24 -31.88
CA PRO A 121 22.85 -18.01 -31.74
C PRO A 121 21.55 -18.16 -30.96
N ALA A 122 20.89 -19.31 -31.01
CA ALA A 122 19.64 -19.58 -30.30
C ALA A 122 19.81 -19.57 -28.79
N HIS A 123 20.99 -19.91 -28.29
CA HIS A 123 21.32 -19.93 -26.87
C HIS A 123 22.04 -18.65 -26.42
N ALA A 124 22.85 -18.06 -27.28
CA ALA A 124 23.65 -16.89 -26.92
C ALA A 124 22.81 -15.61 -26.80
N TRP A 125 21.87 -15.36 -27.72
CA TRP A 125 21.08 -14.14 -27.72
C TRP A 125 20.16 -13.99 -26.52
N PRO A 126 19.41 -14.98 -26.04
CA PRO A 126 18.62 -14.86 -24.82
C PRO A 126 19.46 -14.48 -23.60
N VAL A 127 20.66 -15.03 -23.46
CA VAL A 127 21.57 -14.73 -22.35
C VAL A 127 22.09 -13.29 -22.50
N ILE A 128 22.53 -12.87 -23.68
CA ILE A 128 23.00 -11.51 -23.93
C ILE A 128 21.90 -10.48 -23.65
N PHE A 129 20.67 -10.70 -24.12
CA PHE A 129 19.55 -9.82 -23.83
C PHE A 129 19.21 -9.79 -22.33
N PHE A 130 19.23 -10.92 -21.65
CA PHE A 130 18.98 -10.99 -20.22
C PHE A 130 20.05 -10.26 -19.42
N VAL A 131 21.33 -10.48 -19.72
CA VAL A 131 22.44 -9.78 -19.07
C VAL A 131 22.42 -8.28 -19.41
N SER A 132 22.09 -7.90 -20.64
CA SER A 132 21.94 -6.50 -21.02
C SER A 132 20.80 -5.81 -20.29
N ILE A 133 19.66 -6.47 -20.14
CA ILE A 133 18.54 -5.96 -19.35
C ILE A 133 18.93 -5.83 -17.88
N LEU A 134 19.63 -6.83 -17.33
CA LEU A 134 20.14 -6.78 -15.97
C LEU A 134 21.16 -5.65 -15.77
N ALA A 135 22.08 -5.47 -16.73
CA ALA A 135 23.06 -4.39 -16.69
C ALA A 135 22.39 -3.02 -16.84
N LEU A 136 21.42 -2.86 -17.76
CA LEU A 136 20.66 -1.61 -17.90
C LEU A 136 19.82 -1.29 -16.67
N THR A 137 19.23 -2.28 -16.03
CA THR A 137 18.54 -2.09 -14.75
C THR A 137 19.52 -1.70 -13.65
N ALA A 138 20.67 -2.37 -13.55
CA ALA A 138 21.71 -2.04 -12.58
C ALA A 138 22.31 -0.64 -12.83
N MET A 139 22.54 -0.26 -14.08
CA MET A 139 23.01 1.08 -14.45
C MET A 139 21.97 2.16 -14.13
N ASN A 140 20.69 1.94 -14.40
CA ASN A 140 19.63 2.87 -13.98
C ASN A 140 19.54 3.02 -12.46
N PHE A 141 19.97 2.02 -11.70
CA PHE A 141 20.11 2.13 -10.24
C PHE A 141 21.36 2.87 -9.80
N SER A 142 22.39 2.98 -10.65
CA SER A 142 23.69 3.57 -10.29
C SER A 142 23.91 5.00 -10.81
N THR A 143 23.20 5.44 -11.85
CA THR A 143 23.42 6.73 -12.51
C THR A 143 22.80 7.93 -11.79
N GLU A 144 22.04 7.73 -10.71
CA GLU A 144 21.51 8.84 -9.91
C GLU A 144 22.45 9.31 -8.78
N HIS A 145 23.71 8.87 -8.76
CA HIS A 145 24.58 9.11 -7.61
C HIS A 145 25.45 10.36 -7.71
N ASP A 146 25.34 11.16 -8.76
CA ASP A 146 26.26 12.27 -8.97
C ASP A 146 25.57 13.56 -9.40
N SER A 147 24.76 14.15 -8.52
CA SER A 147 24.54 15.60 -8.54
C SER A 147 23.84 16.09 -7.28
N LEU A 148 24.58 16.91 -6.54
CA LEU A 148 24.17 17.69 -5.37
C LEU A 148 24.03 16.86 -4.08
N VAL A 149 25.08 16.91 -3.27
CA VAL A 149 25.09 16.50 -1.86
C VAL A 149 24.11 17.37 -1.06
N ARG A 150 22.79 17.10 -1.21
CA ARG A 150 21.85 17.42 -0.15
C ARG A 150 22.09 16.40 0.95
N SER A 151 22.30 16.88 2.17
CA SER A 151 22.50 16.00 3.32
C SER A 151 21.28 15.08 3.43
N VAL A 152 21.48 13.79 3.21
CA VAL A 152 20.43 12.79 3.38
C VAL A 152 20.08 12.76 4.86
N LYS A 153 18.82 13.10 5.18
CA LYS A 153 18.33 13.07 6.57
C LYS A 153 18.27 11.61 7.05
N LYS A 154 18.70 11.36 8.29
CA LYS A 154 18.59 10.04 8.92
C LYS A 154 17.18 9.85 9.47
N VAL A 155 16.67 8.60 9.41
CA VAL A 155 15.42 8.22 10.07
C VAL A 155 15.52 8.43 11.58
N GLN A 156 14.54 9.10 12.15
CA GLN A 156 14.40 9.30 13.58
C GLN A 156 13.09 8.65 14.06
N ILE A 157 13.21 7.67 14.94
CA ILE A 157 12.03 7.06 15.58
C ILE A 157 11.64 7.92 16.78
N HIS A 158 10.47 8.55 16.70
CA HIS A 158 9.90 9.35 17.77
C HIS A 158 9.33 8.47 18.89
N PRO A 159 9.17 8.98 20.11
CA PRO A 159 8.47 8.26 21.19
C PRO A 159 7.05 7.85 20.76
N PRO A 160 6.50 6.73 21.28
CA PRO A 160 5.11 6.34 21.03
C PRO A 160 4.14 7.45 21.44
N SER A 161 3.13 7.72 20.62
CA SER A 161 2.17 8.82 20.86
C SER A 161 0.73 8.47 20.48
N ALA A 162 0.46 7.23 20.04
CA ALA A 162 -0.86 6.80 19.63
C ALA A 162 -1.76 6.46 20.81
N SER A 163 -3.05 6.73 20.66
CA SER A 163 -4.10 6.03 21.38
C SER A 163 -4.36 4.68 20.72
N HIS A 164 -4.86 3.69 21.45
CA HIS A 164 -5.07 2.34 20.93
C HIS A 164 -6.48 1.84 21.22
N VAL A 165 -7.06 1.16 20.24
CA VAL A 165 -8.28 0.35 20.38
C VAL A 165 -7.88 -1.13 20.29
N LEU A 166 -8.42 -1.95 21.20
CA LEU A 166 -8.29 -3.40 21.13
C LEU A 166 -9.38 -3.96 20.21
N LEU A 167 -8.97 -4.59 19.13
CA LEU A 167 -9.85 -5.22 18.17
C LEU A 167 -10.34 -6.58 18.68
N PRO A 168 -11.47 -7.12 18.15
CA PRO A 168 -12.03 -8.41 18.59
C PRO A 168 -11.09 -9.60 18.40
N ASP A 169 -10.14 -9.52 17.47
CA ASP A 169 -9.11 -10.53 17.22
C ASP A 169 -7.87 -10.39 18.12
N GLY A 170 -7.87 -9.45 19.04
CA GLY A 170 -6.79 -9.20 20.02
C GLY A 170 -5.69 -8.27 19.51
N ARG A 171 -5.74 -7.79 18.27
CA ARG A 171 -4.81 -6.77 17.77
C ARG A 171 -5.09 -5.41 18.39
N ARG A 172 -4.04 -4.62 18.61
CA ARG A 172 -4.15 -3.20 18.94
C ARG A 172 -4.08 -2.38 17.66
N LEU A 173 -5.06 -1.53 17.45
CA LEU A 173 -5.08 -0.56 16.38
C LEU A 173 -4.75 0.82 16.93
N ALA A 174 -3.67 1.41 16.44
CA ALA A 174 -3.18 2.72 16.84
C ALA A 174 -3.92 3.82 16.08
N TYR A 175 -4.37 4.85 16.76
CA TYR A 175 -5.09 5.95 16.14
C TYR A 175 -4.73 7.31 16.76
N HIS A 176 -5.13 8.36 16.09
CA HIS A 176 -4.99 9.75 16.50
C HIS A 176 -6.28 10.51 16.23
N GLU A 177 -6.62 11.46 17.08
CA GLU A 177 -7.83 12.26 16.99
C GLU A 177 -7.52 13.75 16.95
N LEU A 178 -8.28 14.47 16.13
CA LEU A 178 -8.24 15.93 16.03
C LEU A 178 -9.65 16.51 15.99
N GLY A 179 -9.80 17.76 16.40
CA GLY A 179 -11.06 18.50 16.37
C GLY A 179 -11.87 18.39 17.65
N VAL A 180 -13.17 18.15 17.53
CA VAL A 180 -14.08 18.17 18.70
C VAL A 180 -14.02 16.88 19.51
N PRO A 181 -14.18 16.95 20.85
CA PRO A 181 -14.22 15.77 21.71
C PRO A 181 -15.45 14.90 21.44
N ALA A 182 -15.41 13.64 21.88
CA ALA A 182 -16.42 12.61 21.61
C ALA A 182 -17.87 13.08 21.91
N GLU A 183 -18.09 13.71 23.07
CA GLU A 183 -19.43 14.12 23.54
C GLU A 183 -20.03 15.29 22.77
N ARG A 184 -19.20 15.96 21.97
CA ARG A 184 -19.60 17.13 21.18
C ARG A 184 -19.50 16.88 19.67
N THR A 185 -19.20 15.63 19.28
CA THR A 185 -19.05 15.22 17.89
C THR A 185 -20.39 15.32 17.14
N ARG A 186 -20.43 16.13 16.09
CA ARG A 186 -21.53 16.17 15.13
C ARG A 186 -21.28 15.20 13.98
N PHE A 187 -20.05 15.20 13.46
CA PHE A 187 -19.62 14.34 12.38
C PHE A 187 -18.31 13.64 12.76
N LEU A 188 -18.31 12.32 12.71
CA LEU A 188 -17.07 11.55 12.75
C LEU A 188 -16.56 11.37 11.32
N LEU A 189 -15.30 11.76 11.09
CA LEU A 189 -14.59 11.59 9.82
C LEU A 189 -13.40 10.65 10.06
N ILE A 190 -13.41 9.48 9.43
CA ILE A 190 -12.29 8.52 9.51
C ILE A 190 -11.47 8.62 8.23
N ALA A 191 -10.16 8.81 8.37
CA ALA A 191 -9.24 8.94 7.24
C ALA A 191 -8.15 7.86 7.30
N PRO A 192 -8.28 6.76 6.51
CA PRO A 192 -7.21 5.79 6.31
C PRO A 192 -6.04 6.45 5.57
N HIS A 193 -4.81 6.18 6.03
CA HIS A 193 -3.62 6.76 5.42
C HIS A 193 -3.26 6.13 4.07
N SER A 194 -2.45 6.84 3.30
CA SER A 194 -1.92 6.39 2.01
C SER A 194 -0.71 5.46 2.17
N PHE A 195 -0.27 4.88 1.05
CA PHE A 195 0.96 4.10 0.99
C PHE A 195 2.16 4.92 1.47
N LEU A 196 3.01 4.31 2.30
CA LEU A 196 4.17 4.95 2.92
C LEU A 196 3.80 6.18 3.77
N SER A 197 2.74 6.07 4.51
CA SER A 197 2.19 7.08 5.40
C SER A 197 1.74 6.42 6.71
N SER A 198 1.25 7.19 7.66
CA SER A 198 0.81 6.75 8.97
C SER A 198 -0.42 7.52 9.45
N ARG A 199 -0.88 7.24 10.68
CA ARG A 199 -1.94 8.02 11.33
C ARG A 199 -1.64 9.51 11.42
N LEU A 200 -0.36 9.92 11.29
CA LEU A 200 0.02 11.33 11.36
C LEU A 200 -0.36 12.12 10.11
N ALA A 201 -0.62 11.43 8.97
CA ALA A 201 -1.00 12.09 7.73
C ALA A 201 -2.34 12.85 7.87
N GLY A 202 -3.39 12.15 8.19
CA GLY A 202 -4.72 12.76 8.32
C GLY A 202 -5.12 13.62 7.12
N ILE A 203 -5.43 14.88 7.40
CA ILE A 203 -5.58 15.97 6.42
C ILE A 203 -4.41 16.94 6.66
N PRO A 204 -3.39 16.92 5.80
CA PRO A 204 -2.16 17.66 6.03
C PRO A 204 -2.37 19.17 6.15
N GLY A 205 -1.96 19.73 7.29
CA GLY A 205 -2.11 21.16 7.58
C GLY A 205 -3.50 21.61 8.03
N ILE A 206 -4.40 20.66 8.35
CA ILE A 206 -5.74 20.99 8.85
C ILE A 206 -5.69 21.84 10.12
N LYS A 207 -6.50 22.89 10.16
CA LYS A 207 -6.68 23.72 11.34
C LYS A 207 -7.73 23.10 12.27
N ILE A 208 -7.39 22.94 13.55
CA ILE A 208 -8.33 22.44 14.56
C ILE A 208 -9.57 23.32 14.62
N SER A 209 -9.41 24.65 14.53
CA SER A 209 -10.53 25.59 14.50
C SER A 209 -11.52 25.33 13.37
N LEU A 210 -11.06 24.85 12.21
CA LEU A 210 -11.95 24.50 11.09
C LEU A 210 -12.74 23.22 11.40
N LEU A 211 -12.12 22.23 12.04
CA LEU A 211 -12.82 21.02 12.51
C LEU A 211 -13.88 21.38 13.56
N GLU A 212 -13.54 22.26 14.50
CA GLU A 212 -14.48 22.75 15.53
C GLU A 212 -15.64 23.52 14.91
N GLU A 213 -15.38 24.38 13.92
CA GLU A 213 -16.39 25.16 13.22
C GLU A 213 -17.47 24.28 12.57
N PHE A 214 -17.09 23.11 12.04
CA PHE A 214 -18.03 22.15 11.46
C PHE A 214 -18.49 21.06 12.44
N GLY A 215 -17.97 21.02 13.67
CA GLY A 215 -18.29 19.99 14.66
C GLY A 215 -17.71 18.62 14.31
N ILE A 216 -16.55 18.57 13.66
CA ILE A 216 -15.91 17.36 13.16
C ILE A 216 -14.94 16.80 14.20
N ARG A 217 -15.05 15.49 14.45
CA ARG A 217 -14.02 14.66 15.08
C ARG A 217 -13.31 13.89 13.97
N LEU A 218 -12.09 14.28 13.65
CA LEU A 218 -11.24 13.60 12.67
C LEU A 218 -10.45 12.50 13.35
N VAL A 219 -10.59 11.27 12.88
CA VAL A 219 -9.87 10.10 13.38
C VAL A 219 -9.04 9.51 12.25
N THR A 220 -7.76 9.36 12.52
CA THR A 220 -6.79 8.70 11.65
C THR A 220 -6.19 7.51 12.36
N TYR A 221 -5.77 6.49 11.66
CA TYR A 221 -5.24 5.28 12.28
C TYR A 221 -4.12 4.68 11.43
N ASP A 222 -3.21 3.97 12.08
CA ASP A 222 -2.19 3.21 11.39
C ASP A 222 -2.79 1.93 10.82
N LEU A 223 -2.67 1.71 9.52
CA LEU A 223 -3.03 0.43 8.90
C LEU A 223 -2.21 -0.71 9.52
N PRO A 224 -2.72 -1.95 9.50
CA PRO A 224 -2.05 -3.07 10.17
C PRO A 224 -0.56 -3.21 9.83
N GLY A 225 0.29 -3.22 10.85
CA GLY A 225 1.73 -3.31 10.74
C GLY A 225 2.47 -2.01 10.45
N PHE A 226 1.75 -0.90 10.19
CA PHE A 226 2.33 0.44 10.11
C PHE A 226 2.34 1.10 11.48
N GLY A 227 3.19 2.10 11.66
CA GLY A 227 3.25 2.92 12.87
C GLY A 227 3.26 2.09 14.15
N GLU A 228 2.26 2.31 15.00
CA GLU A 228 2.09 1.60 16.27
C GLU A 228 1.00 0.51 16.24
N SER A 229 0.37 0.24 15.08
CA SER A 229 -0.63 -0.83 14.93
C SER A 229 -0.01 -2.21 14.81
N ASP A 230 -0.64 -3.20 15.46
CA ASP A 230 -0.23 -4.59 15.33
C ASP A 230 -0.43 -5.11 13.89
N PRO A 231 0.43 -6.01 13.40
CA PRO A 231 0.31 -6.58 12.07
C PRO A 231 -0.92 -7.50 11.96
N HIS A 232 -1.51 -7.60 10.76
CA HIS A 232 -2.61 -8.52 10.47
C HIS A 232 -2.19 -9.47 9.34
N PRO A 233 -1.75 -10.68 9.65
CA PRO A 233 -1.39 -11.68 8.64
C PRO A 233 -2.59 -12.05 7.77
N GLY A 234 -2.41 -12.00 6.44
CA GLY A 234 -3.47 -12.38 5.49
C GLY A 234 -4.62 -11.37 5.38
N ARG A 235 -4.39 -10.10 5.74
CA ARG A 235 -5.37 -9.02 5.60
C ARG A 235 -5.86 -8.87 4.16
N ASP A 236 -7.11 -8.51 4.01
CA ASP A 236 -7.79 -8.16 2.78
C ASP A 236 -8.58 -6.85 2.94
N LEU A 237 -9.31 -6.43 1.91
CA LEU A 237 -10.10 -5.21 1.98
C LEU A 237 -11.34 -5.34 2.87
N ASN A 238 -11.88 -6.54 3.02
CA ASN A 238 -12.98 -6.78 3.96
C ASN A 238 -12.50 -6.57 5.40
N SER A 239 -11.39 -7.17 5.78
CA SER A 239 -10.80 -6.97 7.11
C SER A 239 -10.41 -5.52 7.36
N SER A 240 -9.96 -4.79 6.32
CA SER A 240 -9.67 -3.36 6.45
C SER A 240 -10.93 -2.53 6.73
N ALA A 241 -12.06 -2.85 6.11
CA ALA A 241 -13.34 -2.21 6.41
C ALA A 241 -13.81 -2.53 7.84
N LEU A 242 -13.65 -3.79 8.28
CA LEU A 242 -13.98 -4.20 9.65
C LEU A 242 -13.09 -3.53 10.70
N ASP A 243 -11.80 -3.31 10.43
CA ASP A 243 -10.92 -2.56 11.31
C ASP A 243 -11.44 -1.12 11.51
N MET A 244 -11.93 -0.44 10.47
CA MET A 244 -12.58 0.88 10.59
C MET A 244 -13.88 0.81 11.43
N LEU A 245 -14.69 -0.22 11.24
CA LEU A 245 -15.91 -0.43 12.02
C LEU A 245 -15.60 -0.59 13.50
N TYR A 246 -14.65 -1.45 13.83
CA TYR A 246 -14.23 -1.70 15.20
C TYR A 246 -13.55 -0.49 15.84
N LEU A 247 -12.80 0.29 15.04
CA LEU A 247 -12.26 1.57 15.49
C LEU A 247 -13.39 2.52 15.89
N ALA A 248 -14.39 2.73 15.02
CA ALA A 248 -15.53 3.61 15.33
C ALA A 248 -16.25 3.17 16.59
N ASN A 249 -16.54 1.87 16.75
CA ASN A 249 -17.17 1.31 17.94
C ASN A 249 -16.28 1.48 19.19
N GLY A 250 -14.97 1.21 19.07
CA GLY A 250 -14.00 1.29 20.15
C GLY A 250 -13.79 2.70 20.71
N ILE A 251 -14.01 3.73 19.88
CA ILE A 251 -13.97 5.13 20.31
C ILE A 251 -15.35 5.67 20.72
N GLY A 252 -16.35 4.78 20.85
CA GLY A 252 -17.69 5.10 21.34
C GLY A 252 -18.58 5.83 20.33
N PHE A 253 -18.46 5.52 19.03
CA PHE A 253 -19.29 6.12 18.00
C PHE A 253 -20.11 5.06 17.25
N ASP A 254 -21.38 4.94 17.59
CA ASP A 254 -22.29 3.91 17.06
C ASP A 254 -23.09 4.38 15.85
N ASP A 255 -23.11 5.68 15.54
CA ASP A 255 -23.77 6.25 14.38
C ASP A 255 -22.97 6.05 13.08
N LYS A 256 -23.55 6.52 11.97
CA LYS A 256 -22.87 6.50 10.67
C LYS A 256 -21.77 7.55 10.62
N PHE A 257 -20.58 7.14 10.18
CA PHE A 257 -19.42 8.01 10.02
C PHE A 257 -19.11 8.29 8.54
N TRP A 258 -18.38 9.36 8.30
CA TRP A 258 -17.83 9.70 6.99
C TRP A 258 -16.42 9.13 6.83
N VAL A 259 -16.06 8.79 5.59
CA VAL A 259 -14.69 8.36 5.27
C VAL A 259 -14.04 9.33 4.32
N LEU A 260 -12.74 9.63 4.53
CA LEU A 260 -11.93 10.43 3.64
C LEU A 260 -10.76 9.60 3.13
N GLY A 261 -10.75 9.27 1.83
CA GLY A 261 -9.67 8.53 1.19
C GLY A 261 -8.85 9.43 0.28
N HIS A 262 -7.55 9.57 0.55
CA HIS A 262 -6.61 10.22 -0.36
C HIS A 262 -5.70 9.17 -1.01
N SER A 263 -5.49 9.27 -2.33
CA SER A 263 -4.56 8.39 -3.04
C SER A 263 -4.86 6.90 -2.77
N SER A 264 -3.88 6.12 -2.27
CA SER A 264 -4.08 4.71 -1.90
C SER A 264 -4.95 4.51 -0.65
N GLY A 265 -5.07 5.48 0.24
CA GLY A 265 -6.04 5.44 1.34
C GLY A 265 -7.50 5.32 0.85
N ALA A 266 -7.77 5.79 -0.38
CA ALA A 266 -9.07 5.60 -1.00
C ALA A 266 -9.45 4.12 -1.23
N MET A 267 -8.48 3.21 -1.37
CA MET A 267 -8.74 1.78 -1.48
C MET A 267 -9.50 1.25 -0.26
N HIS A 268 -9.10 1.67 0.94
CA HIS A 268 -9.75 1.30 2.19
C HIS A 268 -11.11 2.00 2.36
N ALA A 269 -11.20 3.25 1.86
CA ALA A 269 -12.48 3.95 1.81
C ALA A 269 -13.48 3.24 0.88
N TRP A 270 -13.07 2.81 -0.34
CA TRP A 270 -13.92 1.97 -1.22
C TRP A 270 -14.37 0.69 -0.54
N ALA A 271 -13.48 0.04 0.20
CA ALA A 271 -13.79 -1.17 0.96
C ALA A 271 -14.88 -0.93 2.01
N SER A 272 -14.82 0.20 2.74
CA SER A 272 -15.86 0.54 3.74
C SER A 272 -17.23 0.72 3.11
N LEU A 273 -17.32 1.35 1.92
CA LEU A 273 -18.58 1.50 1.19
C LEU A 273 -19.18 0.14 0.77
N ARG A 274 -18.32 -0.84 0.51
CA ARG A 274 -18.74 -2.18 0.06
C ARG A 274 -19.12 -3.10 1.20
N TYR A 275 -18.31 -3.14 2.26
CA TYR A 275 -18.41 -4.17 3.29
C TYR A 275 -19.16 -3.73 4.54
N ILE A 276 -19.21 -2.40 4.80
CA ILE A 276 -19.92 -1.83 5.95
C ILE A 276 -20.82 -0.64 5.57
N PRO A 277 -21.64 -0.75 4.47
CA PRO A 277 -22.39 0.38 3.91
C PRO A 277 -23.37 0.99 4.92
N ASP A 278 -23.88 0.20 5.85
CA ASP A 278 -24.85 0.64 6.86
C ASP A 278 -24.23 1.56 7.92
N ARG A 279 -22.90 1.53 8.09
CA ARG A 279 -22.16 2.36 9.04
C ARG A 279 -21.51 3.58 8.40
N VAL A 280 -21.52 3.67 7.07
CA VAL A 280 -20.93 4.82 6.35
C VAL A 280 -22.04 5.78 5.90
N ALA A 281 -21.91 7.05 6.30
CA ALA A 281 -22.82 8.13 5.90
C ALA A 281 -22.52 8.62 4.47
N GLY A 282 -21.26 8.72 4.12
CA GLY A 282 -20.78 9.16 2.83
C GLY A 282 -19.25 9.13 2.74
N ALA A 283 -18.73 9.41 1.56
CA ALA A 283 -17.31 9.37 1.29
C ALA A 283 -16.78 10.62 0.58
N ALA A 284 -15.63 11.10 1.03
CA ALA A 284 -14.80 12.09 0.38
C ALA A 284 -13.55 11.38 -0.19
N MET A 285 -13.40 11.42 -1.51
CA MET A 285 -12.28 10.80 -2.20
C MET A 285 -11.44 11.88 -2.88
N VAL A 286 -10.18 12.02 -2.49
CA VAL A 286 -9.26 12.98 -3.13
C VAL A 286 -8.21 12.20 -3.91
N ALA A 287 -8.16 12.42 -5.23
CA ALA A 287 -7.26 11.69 -6.12
C ALA A 287 -7.26 10.15 -5.88
N PRO A 288 -8.45 9.50 -5.87
CA PRO A 288 -8.57 8.11 -5.41
C PRO A 288 -7.94 7.13 -6.38
N ILE A 289 -7.11 6.21 -5.87
CA ILE A 289 -6.71 5.07 -6.67
C ILE A 289 -7.87 4.08 -6.86
N ILE A 290 -7.78 3.34 -7.95
CA ILE A 290 -8.56 2.15 -8.22
C ILE A 290 -7.61 0.98 -8.48
N ASN A 291 -8.16 -0.22 -8.53
CA ASN A 291 -7.37 -1.36 -8.98
C ASN A 291 -6.93 -1.15 -10.45
N PRO A 292 -5.63 -1.06 -10.75
CA PRO A 292 -5.17 -0.84 -12.13
C PRO A 292 -5.42 -2.05 -13.06
N TYR A 293 -5.89 -3.15 -12.49
CA TYR A 293 -6.27 -4.38 -13.19
C TYR A 293 -7.78 -4.68 -13.08
N GLU A 294 -8.58 -3.67 -12.76
CA GLU A 294 -10.04 -3.79 -12.63
C GLU A 294 -10.65 -4.50 -13.85
N PRO A 295 -11.44 -5.58 -13.66
CA PRO A 295 -12.00 -6.36 -14.78
C PRO A 295 -12.94 -5.56 -15.69
N GLY A 296 -13.69 -4.59 -15.14
CA GLY A 296 -14.63 -3.72 -15.87
C GLY A 296 -13.97 -2.63 -16.71
N MET A 297 -12.64 -2.53 -16.69
CA MET A 297 -11.87 -1.52 -17.41
C MET A 297 -11.57 -1.99 -18.83
N THR A 298 -11.86 -1.14 -19.83
CA THR A 298 -11.48 -1.40 -21.23
C THR A 298 -9.97 -1.34 -21.42
N LYS A 299 -9.48 -1.88 -22.54
CA LYS A 299 -8.04 -1.83 -22.89
C LYS A 299 -7.57 -0.40 -23.08
N GLU A 300 -8.41 0.44 -23.67
CA GLU A 300 -8.15 1.85 -23.95
C GLU A 300 -8.07 2.66 -22.66
N GLU A 301 -9.01 2.46 -21.74
CA GLU A 301 -8.99 3.09 -20.41
C GLU A 301 -7.72 2.69 -19.64
N ARG A 302 -7.40 1.40 -19.61
CA ARG A 302 -6.18 0.91 -18.98
C ARG A 302 -4.94 1.54 -19.57
N LYS A 303 -4.84 1.61 -20.91
CA LYS A 303 -3.72 2.25 -21.60
C LYS A 303 -3.57 3.70 -21.17
N LYS A 304 -4.65 4.48 -21.17
CA LYS A 304 -4.65 5.91 -20.78
C LYS A 304 -4.25 6.12 -19.30
N ILE A 305 -4.68 5.23 -18.41
CA ILE A 305 -4.32 5.27 -16.98
C ILE A 305 -2.82 4.97 -16.78
N TRP A 306 -2.29 3.99 -17.52
CA TRP A 306 -0.90 3.57 -17.37
C TRP A 306 0.10 4.49 -18.11
N GLU A 307 -0.34 5.22 -19.12
CA GLU A 307 0.53 6.05 -19.97
C GLU A 307 1.38 7.05 -19.20
N PRO A 308 0.84 7.85 -18.25
CA PRO A 308 1.61 8.85 -17.49
C PRO A 308 2.63 8.26 -16.52
N TRP A 309 2.50 6.98 -16.16
CA TRP A 309 3.35 6.37 -15.15
C TRP A 309 4.74 6.03 -15.70
N VAL A 310 5.77 6.34 -14.91
CA VAL A 310 7.14 5.93 -15.20
C VAL A 310 7.29 4.41 -15.24
N LEU A 311 8.24 3.91 -16.05
CA LEU A 311 8.46 2.47 -16.23
C LEU A 311 8.67 1.73 -14.90
N ARG A 312 9.44 2.32 -13.97
CA ARG A 312 9.72 1.75 -12.65
C ARG A 312 8.43 1.46 -11.87
N ARG A 313 7.46 2.38 -11.87
CA ARG A 313 6.15 2.19 -11.23
C ARG A 313 5.36 1.06 -11.90
N LYS A 314 5.34 1.01 -13.24
CA LYS A 314 4.68 -0.08 -13.99
C LYS A 314 5.27 -1.45 -13.64
N VAL A 315 6.60 -1.53 -13.54
CA VAL A 315 7.30 -2.76 -13.12
C VAL A 315 6.95 -3.12 -11.68
N MET A 316 6.88 -2.16 -10.77
CA MET A 316 6.50 -2.43 -9.37
C MET A 316 5.07 -2.98 -9.25
N TYR A 317 4.09 -2.43 -9.97
CA TYR A 317 2.73 -2.97 -10.01
C TYR A 317 2.69 -4.38 -10.62
N PHE A 318 3.47 -4.64 -11.67
CA PHE A 318 3.59 -5.97 -12.24
C PHE A 318 4.21 -6.97 -11.25
N LEU A 319 5.28 -6.59 -10.56
CA LEU A 319 5.93 -7.42 -9.53
C LEU A 319 4.99 -7.67 -8.35
N ALA A 320 4.29 -6.64 -7.86
CA ALA A 320 3.32 -6.78 -6.78
C ALA A 320 2.24 -7.82 -7.12
N ARG A 321 1.77 -7.82 -8.37
CA ARG A 321 0.73 -8.76 -8.83
C ARG A 321 1.24 -10.19 -9.07
N ARG A 322 2.45 -10.36 -9.60
CA ARG A 322 2.95 -11.65 -10.09
C ARG A 322 4.06 -12.25 -9.25
N PHE A 323 4.90 -11.41 -8.68
CA PHE A 323 6.13 -11.82 -8.00
C PHE A 323 6.41 -10.96 -6.77
N PRO A 324 5.48 -10.88 -5.79
CA PRO A 324 5.59 -9.95 -4.66
C PRO A 324 6.88 -10.12 -3.83
N LYS A 325 7.43 -11.33 -3.77
CA LYS A 325 8.68 -11.61 -3.05
C LYS A 325 9.88 -10.78 -3.57
N PHE A 326 9.90 -10.43 -4.85
CA PHE A 326 10.96 -9.58 -5.40
C PHE A 326 10.91 -8.13 -4.91
N LEU A 327 9.74 -7.65 -4.43
CA LEU A 327 9.63 -6.32 -3.85
C LEU A 327 10.35 -6.19 -2.51
N SER A 328 10.60 -7.29 -1.81
CA SER A 328 11.20 -7.27 -0.48
C SER A 328 12.58 -6.60 -0.48
N SER A 329 13.44 -6.96 -1.44
CA SER A 329 14.78 -6.38 -1.57
C SER A 329 14.72 -4.88 -1.90
N PHE A 330 13.80 -4.50 -2.80
CA PHE A 330 13.58 -3.10 -3.18
C PHE A 330 13.10 -2.26 -1.99
N TYR A 331 12.06 -2.70 -1.29
CA TYR A 331 11.51 -1.95 -0.15
C TYR A 331 12.46 -1.90 1.04
N ARG A 332 13.20 -2.98 1.32
CA ARG A 332 14.24 -2.98 2.35
C ARG A 332 15.28 -1.91 2.07
N ARG A 333 15.77 -1.84 0.83
CA ARG A 333 16.76 -0.83 0.43
C ARG A 333 16.18 0.59 0.44
N SER A 334 14.97 0.76 -0.05
CA SER A 334 14.35 2.09 -0.19
C SER A 334 13.85 2.64 1.14
N PHE A 335 13.22 1.82 1.99
CA PHE A 335 12.50 2.30 3.17
C PHE A 335 13.27 2.11 4.48
N LEU A 336 14.06 1.04 4.59
CA LEU A 336 14.78 0.72 5.84
C LEU A 336 16.27 1.05 5.78
N SER A 337 16.77 1.72 4.74
CA SER A 337 18.18 2.11 4.65
C SER A 337 18.57 3.20 5.65
N GLY A 338 17.61 3.82 6.28
CA GLY A 338 17.82 4.96 7.20
C GLY A 338 18.18 6.26 6.49
N LYS A 339 17.99 6.32 5.19
CA LYS A 339 18.28 7.50 4.36
C LYS A 339 17.08 7.82 3.49
N HIS A 340 16.64 9.06 3.51
CA HIS A 340 15.54 9.54 2.67
C HIS A 340 16.07 10.54 1.63
N ASP A 341 15.54 10.43 0.44
CA ASP A 341 15.64 11.43 -0.61
C ASP A 341 14.23 12.05 -0.81
N ARG A 342 14.07 12.91 -1.80
CA ARG A 342 12.78 13.49 -2.16
C ARG A 342 11.76 12.38 -2.45
N ILE A 343 10.52 12.57 -2.01
CA ILE A 343 9.45 11.56 -2.09
C ILE A 343 9.13 11.14 -3.53
N ASP A 344 9.21 12.06 -4.48
CA ASP A 344 8.97 11.79 -5.89
C ASP A 344 9.97 10.79 -6.48
N ARG A 345 11.26 10.94 -6.13
CA ARG A 345 12.31 10.01 -6.55
C ARG A 345 12.19 8.68 -5.82
N TRP A 346 11.95 8.76 -4.54
CA TRP A 346 11.87 7.59 -3.67
C TRP A 346 10.74 6.65 -4.07
N LEU A 347 9.52 7.20 -4.29
CA LEU A 347 8.36 6.44 -4.72
C LEU A 347 8.26 6.29 -6.23
N SER A 348 9.19 6.85 -6.99
CA SER A 348 9.15 6.85 -8.48
C SER A 348 7.86 7.48 -9.00
N LEU A 349 7.49 8.62 -8.44
CA LEU A 349 6.29 9.36 -8.81
C LEU A 349 6.59 10.29 -9.99
N SER A 350 5.61 10.40 -10.89
CA SER A 350 5.54 11.51 -11.84
C SER A 350 4.72 12.62 -11.18
N LEU A 351 5.21 13.84 -11.18
CA LEU A 351 4.53 14.97 -10.55
C LEU A 351 3.99 15.94 -11.58
N GLY A 352 2.87 16.58 -11.25
CA GLY A 352 2.38 17.76 -11.94
C GLY A 352 3.12 19.01 -11.45
N LYS A 353 3.08 20.09 -12.24
CA LYS A 353 3.80 21.34 -11.95
C LYS A 353 3.52 21.92 -10.56
N LYS A 354 2.27 21.87 -10.11
CA LYS A 354 1.87 22.41 -8.80
C LYS A 354 2.38 21.54 -7.65
N ASP A 355 2.41 20.23 -7.84
CA ASP A 355 2.99 19.29 -6.87
C ASP A 355 4.51 19.45 -6.79
N GLU A 356 5.20 19.71 -7.93
CA GLU A 356 6.64 19.98 -7.95
C GLU A 356 7.01 21.18 -7.07
N ILE A 357 6.20 22.25 -7.14
CA ILE A 357 6.38 23.44 -6.31
C ILE A 357 6.11 23.12 -4.83
N LEU A 358 5.02 22.38 -4.55
CA LEU A 358 4.63 22.04 -3.18
C LEU A 358 5.68 21.18 -2.47
N ILE A 359 6.24 20.18 -3.14
CA ILE A 359 7.24 19.28 -2.52
C ILE A 359 8.58 19.96 -2.25
N GLU A 360 8.81 21.15 -2.80
CA GLU A 360 9.98 21.98 -2.50
C GLU A 360 9.77 22.88 -1.26
N ASP A 361 8.53 22.98 -0.76
CA ASP A 361 8.24 23.70 0.48
C ASP A 361 8.83 22.92 1.68
N PRO A 362 9.66 23.57 2.51
CA PRO A 362 10.21 22.93 3.72
C PRO A 362 9.14 22.36 4.66
N LYS A 363 7.96 22.98 4.73
CA LYS A 363 6.86 22.48 5.54
C LYS A 363 6.35 21.13 5.04
N PHE A 364 6.26 20.95 3.72
CA PHE A 364 5.89 19.68 3.11
C PHE A 364 6.96 18.63 3.39
N GLU A 365 8.23 18.98 3.20
CA GLU A 365 9.35 18.07 3.43
C GLU A 365 9.39 17.57 4.89
N ASP A 366 9.32 18.49 5.85
CA ASP A 366 9.35 18.14 7.29
C ASP A 366 8.13 17.30 7.70
N TYR A 367 6.96 17.63 7.18
CA TYR A 367 5.74 16.87 7.41
C TYR A 367 5.84 15.45 6.85
N MET A 368 6.24 15.31 5.60
CA MET A 368 6.37 14.02 4.93
C MET A 368 7.44 13.16 5.57
N GLN A 369 8.57 13.75 5.97
CA GLN A 369 9.62 13.02 6.67
C GLN A 369 9.08 12.40 7.95
N ARG A 370 8.40 13.19 8.78
CA ARG A 370 7.84 12.74 10.05
C ARG A 370 6.79 11.63 9.88
N ASP A 371 5.93 11.77 8.89
CA ASP A 371 4.89 10.79 8.58
C ASP A 371 5.48 9.46 8.08
N VAL A 372 6.48 9.54 7.20
CA VAL A 372 7.21 8.36 6.71
C VAL A 372 7.99 7.68 7.83
N GLU A 373 8.70 8.43 8.68
CA GLU A 373 9.43 7.89 9.83
C GLU A 373 8.50 7.10 10.75
N GLU A 374 7.29 7.61 10.98
CA GLU A 374 6.27 6.89 11.74
C GLU A 374 5.81 5.63 11.01
N SER A 375 5.58 5.68 9.71
CA SER A 375 5.13 4.53 8.92
C SER A 375 6.08 3.34 8.97
N ILE A 376 7.40 3.60 9.06
CA ILE A 376 8.44 2.58 9.12
C ILE A 376 8.91 2.25 10.55
N ARG A 377 8.23 2.74 11.58
CA ARG A 377 8.56 2.59 13.01
C ARG A 377 8.93 1.16 13.40
N GLN A 378 8.20 0.17 12.90
CA GLN A 378 8.42 -1.24 13.26
C GLN A 378 9.62 -1.88 12.57
N GLY A 379 10.30 -1.18 11.64
CA GLY A 379 11.45 -1.71 10.91
C GLY A 379 11.12 -2.90 10.00
N SER A 380 9.85 -3.15 9.70
CA SER A 380 9.38 -4.24 8.85
C SER A 380 8.95 -3.71 7.47
N ILE A 381 9.32 -4.43 6.42
CA ILE A 381 8.86 -4.17 5.05
C ILE A 381 7.55 -4.89 4.72
N LYS A 382 7.12 -5.81 5.58
CA LYS A 382 5.95 -6.66 5.32
C LYS A 382 4.68 -5.86 5.08
N PRO A 383 4.31 -4.85 5.89
CA PRO A 383 3.11 -4.05 5.65
C PRO A 383 3.13 -3.32 4.31
N PHE A 384 4.30 -2.83 3.86
CA PHE A 384 4.43 -2.19 2.55
C PHE A 384 4.22 -3.16 1.40
N MET A 385 4.74 -4.39 1.53
CA MET A 385 4.52 -5.44 0.54
C MET A 385 3.04 -5.85 0.48
N GLU A 386 2.41 -6.04 1.62
CA GLU A 386 0.98 -6.37 1.71
C GLU A 386 0.12 -5.28 1.09
N GLU A 387 0.40 -4.01 1.40
CA GLU A 387 -0.31 -2.87 0.83
C GLU A 387 -0.13 -2.77 -0.70
N ALA A 388 1.08 -2.95 -1.21
CA ALA A 388 1.35 -2.98 -2.64
C ALA A 388 0.63 -4.14 -3.35
N VAL A 389 0.52 -5.29 -2.71
CA VAL A 389 -0.23 -6.45 -3.23
C VAL A 389 -1.73 -6.17 -3.22
N LEU A 390 -2.27 -5.59 -2.15
CA LEU A 390 -3.69 -5.22 -2.07
C LEU A 390 -4.11 -4.26 -3.18
N GLN A 391 -3.26 -3.28 -3.54
CA GLN A 391 -3.56 -2.35 -4.62
C GLN A 391 -3.82 -3.03 -5.97
N VAL A 392 -3.21 -4.19 -6.23
CA VAL A 392 -3.22 -4.87 -7.53
C VAL A 392 -3.89 -6.25 -7.51
N SER A 393 -4.27 -6.74 -6.34
CA SER A 393 -4.98 -8.01 -6.18
C SER A 393 -6.48 -7.87 -6.50
N GLU A 394 -7.20 -8.96 -6.44
CA GLU A 394 -8.65 -8.93 -6.52
C GLU A 394 -9.21 -8.37 -5.21
N TRP A 395 -10.01 -7.30 -5.32
CA TRP A 395 -10.58 -6.61 -4.16
C TRP A 395 -11.80 -7.33 -3.55
N GLY A 396 -12.27 -8.40 -4.22
CA GLY A 396 -13.50 -9.09 -3.84
C GLY A 396 -14.77 -8.34 -4.26
N PHE A 397 -14.63 -7.19 -4.91
CA PHE A 397 -15.72 -6.40 -5.47
C PHE A 397 -15.22 -5.54 -6.64
N SER A 398 -16.16 -5.12 -7.48
CA SER A 398 -15.95 -4.08 -8.50
C SER A 398 -16.53 -2.76 -8.01
N LEU A 399 -16.00 -1.63 -8.46
CA LEU A 399 -16.61 -0.33 -8.17
C LEU A 399 -18.05 -0.24 -8.67
N ALA A 400 -18.41 -0.96 -9.75
CA ALA A 400 -19.78 -1.05 -10.23
C ALA A 400 -20.75 -1.66 -9.22
N ASP A 401 -20.27 -2.49 -8.28
CA ASP A 401 -21.11 -3.08 -7.22
C ASP A 401 -21.57 -2.05 -6.18
N LEU A 402 -20.92 -0.88 -6.13
CA LEU A 402 -21.33 0.23 -5.28
C LEU A 402 -22.49 1.04 -5.89
N GLN A 403 -22.80 0.83 -7.16
CA GLN A 403 -23.91 1.52 -7.81
C GLN A 403 -25.24 1.08 -7.18
N VAL A 404 -26.09 2.06 -6.89
CA VAL A 404 -27.44 1.80 -6.38
C VAL A 404 -28.27 1.09 -7.44
N GLN A 405 -28.72 -0.11 -7.13
CA GLN A 405 -29.55 -0.94 -7.99
C GLN A 405 -30.82 -1.37 -7.26
N LYS A 406 -31.95 -1.35 -7.96
CA LYS A 406 -33.21 -1.87 -7.45
C LYS A 406 -33.32 -3.34 -7.83
N GLN A 407 -33.10 -4.22 -6.87
CA GLN A 407 -33.30 -5.66 -7.04
C GLN A 407 -34.71 -6.05 -6.59
N CYS A 408 -35.55 -6.44 -7.54
CA CYS A 408 -36.87 -6.96 -7.24
C CYS A 408 -36.84 -8.49 -7.23
N GLN A 409 -37.26 -9.13 -6.13
CA GLN A 409 -37.35 -10.58 -6.07
C GLN A 409 -38.43 -11.05 -7.04
N GLN A 410 -38.02 -11.69 -8.14
CA GLN A 410 -38.92 -12.45 -8.97
C GLN A 410 -39.31 -13.71 -8.19
N ARG A 411 -40.54 -13.74 -7.66
CA ARG A 411 -41.07 -14.93 -7.01
C ARG A 411 -41.29 -16.02 -8.07
N GLY A 412 -40.71 -17.20 -7.81
CA GLY A 412 -40.76 -18.34 -8.72
C GLY A 412 -42.19 -18.73 -9.18
N PHE A 413 -42.29 -19.39 -10.32
CA PHE A 413 -43.43 -19.70 -11.17
C PHE A 413 -44.67 -20.30 -10.45
N LEU A 414 -44.49 -20.95 -9.29
CA LEU A 414 -45.58 -21.56 -8.49
C LEU A 414 -46.42 -20.58 -7.64
N ARG A 415 -46.04 -19.28 -7.57
CA ARG A 415 -46.81 -18.25 -6.84
C ARG A 415 -47.56 -17.27 -7.73
N LEU A 416 -47.62 -17.53 -9.03
CA LEU A 416 -48.33 -16.68 -10.00
C LEU A 416 -49.83 -16.52 -9.69
N PHE A 417 -50.45 -17.51 -9.04
CA PHE A 417 -51.87 -17.49 -8.68
C PHE A 417 -52.20 -16.70 -7.40
N ARG A 418 -51.19 -16.32 -6.59
CA ARG A 418 -51.41 -15.55 -5.36
C ARG A 418 -50.97 -14.09 -5.48
N SER A 419 -50.43 -13.68 -6.63
CA SER A 419 -49.73 -12.42 -6.84
C SER A 419 -50.54 -11.31 -7.49
N MET A 420 -51.86 -11.44 -7.59
CA MET A 420 -52.66 -10.32 -8.12
C MET A 420 -52.80 -9.13 -7.15
N TYR A 421 -52.31 -9.25 -5.90
CA TYR A 421 -52.39 -8.18 -4.88
C TYR A 421 -51.14 -7.99 -4.02
N SER A 422 -49.99 -8.50 -4.41
CA SER A 422 -48.74 -8.29 -3.66
C SER A 422 -47.78 -7.51 -4.52
N GLU A 423 -47.45 -6.26 -4.14
CA GLU A 423 -46.36 -5.49 -4.70
C GLU A 423 -45.07 -6.29 -4.59
N ALA A 424 -44.29 -6.33 -5.67
CA ALA A 424 -42.97 -6.96 -5.66
C ALA A 424 -42.08 -6.23 -4.65
N GLU A 425 -41.64 -6.91 -3.60
CA GLU A 425 -40.67 -6.37 -2.66
C GLU A 425 -39.34 -6.15 -3.40
N CYS A 426 -39.03 -4.90 -3.63
CA CYS A 426 -37.76 -4.48 -4.25
C CYS A 426 -36.86 -3.94 -3.16
N VAL A 427 -35.63 -4.45 -3.09
CA VAL A 427 -34.59 -3.98 -2.19
C VAL A 427 -33.58 -3.15 -2.98
N LEU A 428 -33.17 -2.01 -2.43
CA LEU A 428 -32.06 -1.24 -2.97
C LEU A 428 -30.76 -1.90 -2.50
N THR A 429 -29.86 -2.17 -3.45
CA THR A 429 -28.51 -2.67 -3.20
C THR A 429 -27.49 -1.64 -3.65
N GLY A 430 -26.23 -1.79 -3.24
CA GLY A 430 -25.17 -0.81 -3.49
C GLY A 430 -25.02 0.16 -2.31
N PHE A 431 -24.25 1.21 -2.50
CA PHE A 431 -24.02 2.23 -1.48
C PHE A 431 -25.00 3.40 -1.64
N LEU A 432 -25.80 3.66 -0.61
CA LEU A 432 -26.86 4.67 -0.65
C LEU A 432 -26.41 6.08 -0.23
N GLY A 433 -25.22 6.20 0.38
CA GLY A 433 -24.67 7.48 0.80
C GLY A 433 -24.05 8.27 -0.34
N GLN A 434 -23.68 9.51 -0.06
CA GLN A 434 -23.05 10.38 -1.04
C GLN A 434 -21.57 10.02 -1.23
N ILE A 435 -21.09 10.03 -2.48
CA ILE A 435 -19.68 9.85 -2.84
C ILE A 435 -19.23 11.10 -3.57
N HIS A 436 -18.31 11.87 -2.98
CA HIS A 436 -17.70 13.04 -3.58
C HIS A 436 -16.24 12.76 -3.94
N ILE A 437 -15.84 13.11 -5.16
CA ILE A 437 -14.51 12.86 -5.71
C ILE A 437 -13.89 14.17 -6.15
N TRP A 438 -12.75 14.55 -5.57
CA TRP A 438 -11.95 15.69 -6.00
C TRP A 438 -10.75 15.19 -6.80
N GLN A 439 -10.62 15.65 -8.04
CA GLN A 439 -9.58 15.24 -8.95
C GLN A 439 -8.83 16.44 -9.54
N GLY A 440 -7.55 16.54 -9.21
CA GLY A 440 -6.63 17.47 -9.85
C GLY A 440 -6.39 17.09 -11.31
N MET A 441 -6.60 18.04 -12.23
CA MET A 441 -6.42 17.75 -13.67
C MET A 441 -4.93 17.70 -14.07
N GLY A 442 -4.04 18.20 -13.23
CA GLY A 442 -2.59 18.08 -13.35
C GLY A 442 -2.00 16.88 -12.62
N ASP A 443 -2.83 15.99 -12.04
CA ASP A 443 -2.37 14.81 -11.31
C ASP A 443 -1.76 13.76 -12.25
N MET A 444 -0.46 13.48 -12.06
CA MET A 444 0.28 12.49 -12.82
C MET A 444 0.47 11.18 -12.04
N ILE A 445 0.11 11.16 -10.75
CA ILE A 445 0.17 9.98 -9.89
C ILE A 445 -1.11 9.17 -10.05
N VAL A 446 -2.27 9.83 -9.87
CA VAL A 446 -3.57 9.26 -10.18
C VAL A 446 -4.17 10.10 -11.32
N PRO A 447 -3.93 9.70 -12.57
CA PRO A 447 -4.32 10.53 -13.70
C PRO A 447 -5.84 10.71 -13.78
N PRO A 448 -6.33 11.85 -14.30
CA PRO A 448 -7.77 12.15 -14.39
C PRO A 448 -8.59 11.08 -15.12
N THR A 449 -7.96 10.29 -15.98
CA THR A 449 -8.58 9.15 -16.65
C THR A 449 -9.07 8.06 -15.68
N VAL A 450 -8.50 7.99 -14.46
CA VAL A 450 -9.02 7.13 -13.38
C VAL A 450 -10.41 7.62 -12.96
N THR A 451 -10.56 8.93 -12.75
CA THR A 451 -11.84 9.53 -12.37
C THR A 451 -12.87 9.47 -13.49
N ASP A 452 -12.45 9.55 -14.75
CA ASP A 452 -13.35 9.34 -15.89
C ASP A 452 -13.89 7.90 -15.90
N TYR A 453 -13.05 6.91 -15.58
CA TYR A 453 -13.50 5.52 -15.38
C TYR A 453 -14.49 5.42 -14.23
N ILE A 454 -14.18 6.01 -13.06
CA ILE A 454 -15.08 5.97 -11.89
C ILE A 454 -16.43 6.60 -12.23
N ALA A 455 -16.46 7.76 -12.88
CA ALA A 455 -17.69 8.44 -13.29
C ALA A 455 -18.56 7.58 -14.23
N ARG A 456 -17.92 6.75 -15.07
CA ARG A 456 -18.63 5.83 -15.97
C ARG A 456 -19.27 4.67 -15.19
N VAL A 457 -18.58 4.11 -14.20
CA VAL A 457 -19.07 2.93 -13.44
C VAL A 457 -19.91 3.29 -12.22
N LEU A 458 -19.77 4.53 -11.71
CA LEU A 458 -20.51 5.10 -10.59
C LEU A 458 -21.14 6.44 -10.98
N PRO A 459 -22.17 6.47 -11.83
CA PRO A 459 -22.78 7.71 -12.32
C PRO A 459 -23.45 8.54 -11.21
N GLY A 460 -23.68 7.95 -10.03
CA GLY A 460 -24.18 8.64 -8.84
C GLY A 460 -23.11 9.37 -8.02
N ALA A 461 -21.83 9.24 -8.35
CA ALA A 461 -20.75 9.95 -7.66
C ALA A 461 -20.62 11.40 -8.16
N TYR A 462 -20.42 12.33 -7.22
CA TYR A 462 -20.19 13.75 -7.53
C TYR A 462 -18.72 14.00 -7.80
N VAL A 463 -18.36 14.32 -9.04
CA VAL A 463 -16.98 14.55 -9.45
C VAL A 463 -16.68 16.05 -9.52
N HIS A 464 -15.71 16.49 -8.72
CA HIS A 464 -15.18 17.86 -8.66
C HIS A 464 -13.83 17.90 -9.39
N LYS A 465 -13.82 18.35 -10.65
CA LYS A 465 -12.60 18.51 -11.45
C LYS A 465 -11.92 19.83 -11.10
N LEU A 466 -10.64 19.78 -10.74
CA LEU A 466 -9.84 20.88 -10.26
C LEU A 466 -8.77 21.24 -11.31
N PRO A 467 -8.99 22.22 -12.20
CA PRO A 467 -8.18 22.43 -13.41
C PRO A 467 -6.69 22.67 -13.13
N ASN A 468 -6.36 23.33 -12.00
CA ASN A 468 -5.00 23.74 -11.69
C ASN A 468 -4.34 22.93 -10.58
N GLU A 469 -4.99 21.85 -10.08
CA GLU A 469 -4.48 21.07 -8.97
C GLU A 469 -3.77 19.80 -9.44
N GLY A 470 -2.81 19.34 -8.64
CA GLY A 470 -2.11 18.08 -8.80
C GLY A 470 -2.63 17.02 -7.85
N HIS A 471 -1.75 16.12 -7.42
CA HIS A 471 -2.06 15.00 -6.52
C HIS A 471 -2.15 15.43 -5.05
N PHE A 472 -1.22 16.28 -4.63
CA PHE A 472 -1.08 16.74 -3.25
C PHE A 472 -1.66 18.14 -3.04
N SER A 473 -1.57 19.00 -4.03
CA SER A 473 -1.74 20.44 -3.90
C SER A 473 -3.13 20.88 -3.46
N TYR A 474 -4.17 20.07 -3.67
CA TYR A 474 -5.52 20.39 -3.21
C TYR A 474 -5.77 19.99 -1.75
N LEU A 475 -5.14 18.90 -1.28
CA LEU A 475 -5.37 18.41 0.08
C LEU A 475 -4.32 18.90 1.08
N TYR A 476 -3.08 19.16 0.63
CA TYR A 476 -1.98 19.48 1.53
C TYR A 476 -1.87 20.99 1.75
N PHE A 477 -1.98 21.41 3.02
CA PHE A 477 -1.78 22.79 3.49
C PHE A 477 -2.67 23.85 2.83
N CYS A 478 -3.84 23.46 2.30
CA CYS A 478 -4.78 24.35 1.66
C CYS A 478 -6.02 24.56 2.52
N ASP A 479 -6.02 25.58 3.39
CA ASP A 479 -7.13 25.89 4.29
C ASP A 479 -8.48 26.09 3.57
N GLU A 480 -8.46 26.82 2.45
CA GLU A 480 -9.66 27.08 1.66
C GLU A 480 -10.17 25.78 1.01
N CYS A 481 -9.27 24.91 0.55
CA CYS A 481 -9.65 23.61 -0.01
C CYS A 481 -10.31 22.72 1.05
N HIS A 482 -9.75 22.68 2.27
CA HIS A 482 -10.34 21.94 3.39
C HIS A 482 -11.74 22.46 3.71
N ARG A 483 -11.91 23.79 3.74
CA ARG A 483 -13.22 24.42 3.96
C ARG A 483 -14.21 24.04 2.86
N GLN A 484 -13.81 24.07 1.60
CA GLN A 484 -14.65 23.68 0.47
C GLN A 484 -15.07 22.20 0.55
N ILE A 485 -14.15 21.28 0.93
CA ILE A 485 -14.47 19.87 1.16
C ILE A 485 -15.54 19.77 2.24
N PHE A 486 -15.34 20.39 3.41
CA PHE A 486 -16.29 20.27 4.52
C PHE A 486 -17.63 20.96 4.24
N ALA A 487 -17.63 22.10 3.58
CA ALA A 487 -18.87 22.76 3.16
C ALA A 487 -19.66 21.90 2.15
N THR A 488 -18.97 21.18 1.26
CA THR A 488 -19.61 20.25 0.32
C THR A 488 -20.21 19.04 1.04
N LEU A 489 -19.52 18.48 2.04
CA LEU A 489 -19.98 17.27 2.74
C LEU A 489 -21.04 17.58 3.80
N PHE A 490 -20.87 18.66 4.55
CA PHE A 490 -21.62 18.95 5.77
C PHE A 490 -22.51 20.20 5.68
N GLY A 491 -22.45 20.93 4.58
CA GLY A 491 -23.17 22.18 4.39
C GLY A 491 -22.56 23.35 5.16
N SER A 492 -23.42 24.26 5.66
CA SER A 492 -22.95 25.38 6.46
C SER A 492 -22.44 24.94 7.83
N PRO A 493 -21.40 25.62 8.38
CA PRO A 493 -20.87 25.31 9.70
C PRO A 493 -21.95 25.42 10.78
N GLN A 494 -22.08 24.40 11.60
CA GLN A 494 -23.08 24.31 12.68
C GLN A 494 -22.44 24.19 14.07
N GLY A 495 -21.13 24.13 14.15
CA GLY A 495 -20.40 23.89 15.39
C GLY A 495 -20.60 22.52 16.01
N PRO A 496 -19.98 22.28 17.15
CA PRO A 496 -20.16 21.06 17.93
C PRO A 496 -21.58 20.90 18.47
N VAL A 497 -21.98 19.66 18.78
CA VAL A 497 -23.26 19.40 19.45
C VAL A 497 -23.23 20.00 20.86
N GLU A 498 -24.27 20.73 21.24
CA GLU A 498 -24.40 21.24 22.60
C GLU A 498 -24.64 20.10 23.58
N LYS A 499 -23.90 20.11 24.71
CA LYS A 499 -24.08 19.15 25.79
C LYS A 499 -25.46 19.43 26.39
N LYS A 500 -26.40 18.49 26.36
CA LYS A 500 -27.63 18.57 27.15
C LYS A 500 -27.20 18.57 28.64
N VAL A 501 -27.23 19.72 29.27
CA VAL A 501 -27.11 19.81 30.72
C VAL A 501 -28.34 19.11 31.30
N ALA A 502 -28.15 17.94 31.91
CA ALA A 502 -29.18 17.33 32.70
C ALA A 502 -29.53 18.31 33.83
N THR A 503 -30.64 19.01 33.68
CA THR A 503 -31.22 19.79 34.77
C THR A 503 -31.75 18.78 35.79
N ASP A 504 -30.97 18.49 36.83
CA ASP A 504 -31.44 17.86 38.06
C ASP A 504 -32.49 18.78 38.67
N THR A 505 -33.74 18.53 38.29
CA THR A 505 -34.89 19.11 38.99
C THR A 505 -35.09 18.27 40.26
N THR A 506 -34.29 18.56 41.28
CA THR A 506 -34.61 18.21 42.65
C THR A 506 -35.79 19.06 43.08
N GLN A 507 -36.99 18.55 42.81
CA GLN A 507 -38.19 19.03 43.53
C GLN A 507 -38.05 18.63 44.98
N SER A 508 -37.67 19.60 45.82
CA SER A 508 -37.85 19.49 47.25
C SER A 508 -39.36 19.58 47.52
N GLU A 509 -40.01 18.42 47.73
CA GLU A 509 -41.31 18.37 48.39
C GLU A 509 -41.13 18.81 49.84
N GLY A 510 -41.50 20.03 50.12
CA GLY A 510 -41.64 20.54 51.45
C GLY A 510 -42.92 19.97 52.09
N ASN A 511 -42.78 19.00 53.00
CA ASN A 511 -43.82 18.63 53.92
C ASN A 511 -44.02 19.79 54.92
N SER A 512 -45.10 20.51 54.81
CA SER A 512 -45.65 21.31 55.86
C SER A 512 -46.66 20.46 56.64
N GLU A 513 -46.25 19.90 57.79
CA GLU A 513 -47.17 19.47 58.83
C GLU A 513 -47.67 20.66 59.59
N GLU A 514 -48.96 20.93 59.55
CA GLU A 514 -49.68 21.80 60.50
C GLU A 514 -50.14 20.97 61.67
N ILE A 515 -49.88 21.55 62.90
CA ILE A 515 -50.57 21.23 64.15
C ILE A 515 -51.76 22.15 64.30
#